data_152c30b32691f8885d9d51fc700d1296
#
_entry.id   152c30b32691f8885d9d51fc700d1296
#
_cell.length_a   1.000
_cell.length_b   1.000
_cell.length_c   1.000
_cell.angle_alpha   90.00
_cell.angle_beta   90.00
_cell.angle_gamma   90.00
#
_symmetry.space_group_name_H-M   'P 1'
#
loop_
_entity.id
_entity.type
_entity.pdbx_description
1 polymer ?
#
loop_
_entity_poly.entity_id
_entity_poly.type
_entity_poly.pdbx_seq_one_letter_code
_entity_poly.pdbx_strand_id
1 'polypeptide(L)'
;MKKSQIVMFLMLLVVIPATLLLGMRLQGRSYYLLSALVALEIMVPFFMAFEGRRPQPRELVTVAVMSALVTIARVAVPLPSFKPTFAVIMLAGVAFGPETGFIVGALGALGSDFFYGQGPFTPWQMMAYGMAGLLSGFVYQHNWLPRKNWVMGLFCFVCTVTLIGPLLDTSTVTIIATKFTWENMLPIYISGFPVNVSQGTCSFLTVLLFGDAILEKLDRVKTQYGMMETDSDGV
;
A
#
# COMPACT_ATOMS: atom_id res chain seq x y z
N MET A 1 17.00 -10.38 -4.54
CA MET A 1 15.99 -10.04 -3.52
C MET A 1 16.55 -10.27 -2.14
N LYS A 2 16.40 -9.31 -1.22
CA LYS A 2 16.76 -9.50 0.19
C LYS A 2 15.83 -10.54 0.81
N LYS A 3 16.31 -11.32 1.80
CA LYS A 3 15.47 -12.33 2.49
C LYS A 3 14.16 -11.73 3.03
N SER A 4 14.20 -10.50 3.52
CA SER A 4 13.00 -9.79 4.03
C SER A 4 11.95 -9.58 2.93
N GLN A 5 12.37 -9.23 1.71
CA GLN A 5 11.45 -9.04 0.58
C GLN A 5 10.76 -10.35 0.18
N ILE A 6 11.51 -11.46 0.17
CA ILE A 6 10.93 -12.77 -0.15
C ILE A 6 9.86 -13.14 0.89
N VAL A 7 10.16 -12.96 2.17
CA VAL A 7 9.20 -13.25 3.24
C VAL A 7 8.00 -12.32 3.16
N MET A 8 8.19 -11.02 2.89
CA MET A 8 7.08 -10.08 2.68
C MET A 8 6.17 -10.53 1.53
N PHE A 9 6.72 -10.88 0.36
CA PHE A 9 5.94 -11.39 -0.76
C PHE A 9 5.23 -12.71 -0.42
N LEU A 10 5.90 -13.61 0.29
CA LEU A 10 5.32 -14.89 0.70
C LEU A 10 4.15 -14.68 1.68
N MET A 11 4.31 -13.79 2.66
CA MET A 11 3.23 -13.45 3.59
C MET A 11 2.05 -12.82 2.87
N LEU A 12 2.29 -11.83 2.00
CA LEU A 12 1.24 -11.08 1.30
C LEU A 12 0.53 -11.89 0.20
N LEU A 13 1.25 -12.78 -0.49
CA LEU A 13 0.68 -13.51 -1.64
C LEU A 13 0.22 -14.93 -1.28
N VAL A 14 0.73 -15.51 -0.21
CA VAL A 14 0.43 -16.91 0.15
C VAL A 14 -0.25 -17.01 1.50
N VAL A 15 0.37 -16.50 2.57
CA VAL A 15 -0.12 -16.72 3.94
C VAL A 15 -1.45 -16.01 4.16
N ILE A 16 -1.51 -14.70 3.90
CA ILE A 16 -2.73 -13.91 4.11
C ILE A 16 -3.88 -14.40 3.23
N PRO A 17 -3.73 -14.62 1.91
CA PRO A 17 -4.80 -15.21 1.10
C PRO A 17 -5.22 -16.60 1.57
N ALA A 18 -4.26 -17.46 2.01
CA ALA A 18 -4.59 -18.78 2.54
C ALA A 18 -5.41 -18.70 3.84
N THR A 19 -5.02 -17.81 4.76
CA THR A 19 -5.78 -17.56 6.01
C THR A 19 -7.19 -17.07 5.71
N LEU A 20 -7.33 -16.18 4.72
CA LEU A 20 -8.63 -15.68 4.29
C LEU A 20 -9.49 -16.78 3.68
N LEU A 21 -8.93 -17.61 2.79
CA LEU A 21 -9.62 -18.75 2.19
C LEU A 21 -10.02 -19.79 3.25
N LEU A 22 -9.17 -20.02 4.24
CA LEU A 22 -9.49 -20.91 5.36
C LEU A 22 -10.63 -20.35 6.21
N GLY A 23 -10.59 -19.05 6.47
CA GLY A 23 -11.63 -18.32 7.20
C GLY A 23 -12.98 -18.31 6.49
N MET A 24 -12.99 -18.33 5.15
CA MET A 24 -14.21 -18.48 4.36
C MET A 24 -14.94 -19.81 4.62
N ARG A 25 -14.23 -20.85 5.05
CA ARG A 25 -14.83 -22.15 5.38
C ARG A 25 -15.36 -22.24 6.82
N LEU A 26 -14.91 -21.33 7.68
CA LEU A 26 -15.35 -21.28 9.08
C LEU A 26 -16.57 -20.37 9.19
N GLN A 27 -17.76 -20.95 9.14
CA GLN A 27 -19.03 -20.22 9.30
C GLN A 27 -19.22 -19.76 10.76
N GLY A 28 -19.59 -18.49 10.97
CA GLY A 28 -20.05 -18.00 12.27
C GLY A 28 -19.12 -16.99 12.96
N ARG A 29 -19.11 -16.96 14.31
CA ARG A 29 -18.39 -16.00 15.18
C ARG A 29 -16.86 -15.82 14.91
N SER A 30 -16.31 -16.58 14.00
CA SER A 30 -14.88 -16.62 13.66
C SER A 30 -14.37 -15.39 12.89
N TYR A 31 -15.24 -14.48 12.41
CA TYR A 31 -14.81 -13.28 11.68
C TYR A 31 -13.90 -12.37 12.48
N TYR A 32 -14.20 -12.14 13.76
CA TYR A 32 -13.37 -11.29 14.61
C TYR A 32 -12.00 -11.91 14.86
N LEU A 33 -11.97 -13.22 15.06
CA LEU A 33 -10.70 -13.96 15.21
C LEU A 33 -9.90 -13.95 13.92
N LEU A 34 -10.58 -14.13 12.77
CA LEU A 34 -9.92 -14.10 11.46
C LEU A 34 -9.35 -12.71 11.16
N SER A 35 -10.10 -11.64 11.41
CA SER A 35 -9.62 -10.27 11.19
C SER A 35 -8.45 -9.93 12.12
N ALA A 36 -8.49 -10.40 13.37
CA ALA A 36 -7.37 -10.25 14.31
C ALA A 36 -6.13 -11.03 13.85
N LEU A 37 -6.32 -12.25 13.34
CA LEU A 37 -5.23 -13.08 12.82
C LEU A 37 -4.61 -12.44 11.58
N VAL A 38 -5.42 -11.99 10.63
CA VAL A 38 -4.95 -11.26 9.44
C VAL A 38 -4.25 -9.96 9.84
N ALA A 39 -4.73 -9.24 10.86
CA ALA A 39 -4.06 -8.06 11.38
C ALA A 39 -2.66 -8.39 11.91
N LEU A 40 -2.54 -9.48 12.68
CA LEU A 40 -1.24 -9.96 13.18
C LEU A 40 -0.32 -10.40 12.02
N GLU A 41 -0.84 -11.12 11.04
CA GLU A 41 -0.09 -11.53 9.84
C GLU A 41 0.43 -10.34 9.04
N ILE A 42 -0.34 -9.26 8.92
CA ILE A 42 0.09 -8.01 8.28
C ILE A 42 1.17 -7.29 9.10
N MET A 43 1.11 -7.39 10.42
CA MET A 43 2.14 -6.80 11.28
C MET A 43 3.50 -7.47 11.09
N VAL A 44 3.56 -8.76 10.75
CA VAL A 44 4.84 -9.46 10.53
C VAL A 44 5.66 -8.85 9.40
N PRO A 45 5.17 -8.70 8.16
CA PRO A 45 5.90 -7.99 7.10
C PRO A 45 6.27 -6.56 7.49
N PHE A 46 5.36 -5.87 8.20
CA PHE A 46 5.61 -4.52 8.70
C PHE A 46 6.81 -4.47 9.64
N PHE A 47 6.86 -5.33 10.66
CA PHE A 47 7.99 -5.39 11.58
C PHE A 47 9.27 -5.88 10.89
N MET A 48 9.19 -6.84 10.00
CA MET A 48 10.35 -7.33 9.25
C MET A 48 10.95 -6.25 8.34
N ALA A 49 10.10 -5.43 7.69
CA ALA A 49 10.55 -4.29 6.91
C ALA A 49 11.28 -3.25 7.78
N PHE A 50 10.83 -3.11 9.02
CA PHE A 50 11.38 -2.16 9.97
C PHE A 50 12.67 -2.68 10.65
N GLU A 51 12.67 -3.93 11.13
CA GLU A 51 13.77 -4.53 11.90
C GLU A 51 14.99 -4.86 11.03
N GLY A 52 14.77 -5.25 9.79
CA GLY A 52 15.83 -5.63 8.85
C GLY A 52 16.77 -4.49 8.44
N ARG A 53 16.43 -3.23 8.70
CA ARG A 53 17.20 -2.06 8.24
C ARG A 53 17.94 -1.31 9.34
N ARG A 54 17.65 -1.51 10.64
CA ARG A 54 18.10 -0.62 11.72
C ARG A 54 17.95 0.85 11.29
N PRO A 55 16.72 1.34 11.07
CA PRO A 55 16.49 2.64 10.45
C PRO A 55 17.15 3.75 11.26
N GLN A 56 17.85 4.62 10.58
CA GLN A 56 18.43 5.80 11.24
C GLN A 56 17.26 6.73 11.65
N PRO A 57 17.44 7.53 12.74
CA PRO A 57 16.38 8.45 13.21
C PRO A 57 15.81 9.35 12.09
N ARG A 58 16.66 9.78 11.15
CA ARG A 58 16.26 10.60 9.99
C ARG A 58 15.36 9.85 8.99
N GLU A 59 15.54 8.54 8.84
CA GLU A 59 14.66 7.71 8.01
C GLU A 59 13.26 7.58 8.63
N LEU A 60 13.19 7.47 9.96
CA LEU A 60 11.93 7.46 10.69
C LEU A 60 11.14 8.76 10.51
N VAL A 61 11.82 9.90 10.55
CA VAL A 61 11.18 11.20 10.28
C VAL A 61 10.63 11.24 8.85
N THR A 62 11.39 10.77 7.86
CA THR A 62 10.94 10.74 6.47
C THR A 62 9.71 9.84 6.31
N VAL A 63 9.72 8.65 6.92
CA VAL A 63 8.56 7.74 6.92
C VAL A 63 7.35 8.42 7.56
N ALA A 64 7.52 9.06 8.70
CA ALA A 64 6.44 9.75 9.41
C ALA A 64 5.85 10.89 8.57
N VAL A 65 6.69 11.73 7.96
CA VAL A 65 6.26 12.83 7.09
C VAL A 65 5.53 12.31 5.85
N MET A 66 6.07 11.29 5.18
CA MET A 66 5.42 10.71 4.01
C MET A 66 4.08 10.04 4.37
N SER A 67 4.00 9.35 5.51
CA SER A 67 2.74 8.76 6.00
C SER A 67 1.70 9.83 6.34
N ALA A 68 2.12 10.96 6.93
CA ALA A 68 1.25 12.11 7.15
C ALA A 68 0.76 12.72 5.83
N LEU A 69 1.62 12.84 4.81
CA LEU A 69 1.21 13.30 3.48
C LEU A 69 0.19 12.35 2.82
N VAL A 70 0.36 11.04 2.96
CA VAL A 70 -0.63 10.05 2.49
C VAL A 70 -1.96 10.24 3.21
N THR A 71 -1.92 10.42 4.53
CA THR A 71 -3.12 10.69 5.36
C THR A 71 -3.83 11.97 4.88
N ILE A 72 -3.08 13.06 4.69
CA ILE A 72 -3.62 14.34 4.20
C ILE A 72 -4.20 14.16 2.78
N ALA A 73 -3.48 13.48 1.88
CA ALA A 73 -3.96 13.23 0.52
C ALA A 73 -5.29 12.46 0.49
N ARG A 74 -5.53 11.62 1.50
CA ARG A 74 -6.79 10.88 1.62
C ARG A 74 -7.90 11.69 2.29
N VAL A 75 -7.58 12.47 3.32
CA VAL A 75 -8.57 13.16 4.19
C VAL A 75 -8.92 14.54 3.67
N ALA A 76 -7.92 15.32 3.22
CA ALA A 76 -8.11 16.74 2.87
C ALA A 76 -8.82 16.95 1.51
N VAL A 77 -8.80 15.96 0.63
CA VAL A 77 -9.48 16.07 -0.67
C VAL A 77 -10.95 15.70 -0.51
N PRO A 78 -11.89 16.66 -0.65
CA PRO A 78 -13.31 16.45 -0.37
C PRO A 78 -14.06 15.69 -1.48
N LEU A 79 -13.38 15.36 -2.58
CA LEU A 79 -13.97 14.64 -3.70
C LEU A 79 -14.14 13.16 -3.37
N PRO A 80 -15.34 12.60 -3.48
CA PRO A 80 -15.55 11.18 -3.28
C PRO A 80 -14.73 10.37 -4.28
N SER A 81 -14.00 9.37 -3.80
CA SER A 81 -13.23 8.42 -4.62
C SER A 81 -12.15 9.02 -5.54
N PHE A 82 -12.00 10.34 -5.63
CA PHE A 82 -10.99 11.01 -6.45
C PHE A 82 -9.91 11.62 -5.54
N LYS A 83 -8.94 10.78 -5.11
CA LYS A 83 -7.93 11.14 -4.12
C LYS A 83 -6.54 10.72 -4.59
N PRO A 84 -5.50 11.58 -4.45
CA PRO A 84 -4.14 11.30 -4.90
C PRO A 84 -3.36 10.34 -3.97
N THR A 85 -4.05 9.62 -3.13
CA THR A 85 -3.48 8.78 -2.07
C THR A 85 -2.46 7.77 -2.62
N PHE A 86 -2.84 7.00 -3.64
CA PHE A 86 -1.96 5.98 -4.22
C PHE A 86 -0.79 6.59 -5.00
N ALA A 87 -0.96 7.77 -5.59
CA ALA A 87 0.15 8.51 -6.21
C ALA A 87 1.25 8.81 -5.18
N VAL A 88 0.88 9.35 -4.02
CA VAL A 88 1.85 9.68 -2.95
C VAL A 88 2.53 8.43 -2.42
N ILE A 89 1.79 7.35 -2.17
CA ILE A 89 2.33 6.07 -1.71
C ILE A 89 3.32 5.49 -2.72
N MET A 90 2.93 5.42 -3.98
CA MET A 90 3.76 4.82 -5.02
C MET A 90 5.01 5.65 -5.31
N LEU A 91 4.90 6.99 -5.31
CA LEU A 91 6.08 7.88 -5.43
C LEU A 91 7.04 7.71 -4.24
N ALA A 92 6.53 7.51 -3.01
CA ALA A 92 7.37 7.18 -1.87
C ALA A 92 8.10 5.84 -2.08
N GLY A 93 7.43 4.83 -2.61
CA GLY A 93 8.06 3.55 -2.99
C GLY A 93 9.15 3.72 -4.04
N VAL A 94 8.89 4.49 -5.09
CA VAL A 94 9.88 4.78 -6.16
C VAL A 94 11.11 5.49 -5.61
N ALA A 95 10.94 6.49 -4.72
CA ALA A 95 12.04 7.28 -4.17
C ALA A 95 12.86 6.53 -3.12
N PHE A 96 12.18 5.87 -2.18
CA PHE A 96 12.78 5.31 -0.97
C PHE A 96 12.88 3.78 -0.95
N GLY A 97 12.35 3.12 -1.98
CA GLY A 97 12.39 1.66 -2.12
C GLY A 97 11.19 0.94 -1.51
N PRO A 98 11.10 -0.40 -1.74
CA PRO A 98 9.89 -1.19 -1.50
C PRO A 98 9.51 -1.27 -0.03
N GLU A 99 10.46 -1.46 0.87
CA GLU A 99 10.21 -1.61 2.30
C GLU A 99 9.67 -0.31 2.91
N THR A 100 10.29 0.83 2.55
CA THR A 100 9.82 2.15 2.98
C THR A 100 8.46 2.49 2.39
N GLY A 101 8.25 2.20 1.10
CA GLY A 101 6.97 2.37 0.44
C GLY A 101 5.85 1.58 1.12
N PHE A 102 6.13 0.33 1.53
CA PHE A 102 5.19 -0.49 2.29
C PHE A 102 4.81 0.17 3.62
N ILE A 103 5.80 0.61 4.40
CA ILE A 103 5.57 1.23 5.72
C ILE A 103 4.77 2.53 5.56
N VAL A 104 5.15 3.39 4.61
CA VAL A 104 4.46 4.65 4.32
C VAL A 104 3.00 4.40 3.94
N GLY A 105 2.73 3.42 3.08
CA GLY A 105 1.37 3.05 2.69
C GLY A 105 0.56 2.54 3.88
N ALA A 106 1.10 1.59 4.63
CA ALA A 106 0.42 0.99 5.78
C ALA A 106 0.12 2.02 6.89
N LEU A 107 1.10 2.86 7.26
CA LEU A 107 0.92 3.91 8.27
C LEU A 107 0.01 5.03 7.75
N GLY A 108 0.06 5.37 6.46
CA GLY A 108 -0.84 6.35 5.86
C GLY A 108 -2.30 5.88 5.86
N ALA A 109 -2.54 4.58 5.61
CA ALA A 109 -3.86 3.97 5.76
C ALA A 109 -4.34 4.07 7.20
N LEU A 110 -3.54 3.58 8.16
CA LEU A 110 -3.85 3.63 9.58
C LEU A 110 -4.13 5.06 10.04
N GLY A 111 -3.26 6.04 9.70
CA GLY A 111 -3.41 7.44 10.05
C GLY A 111 -4.71 8.04 9.53
N SER A 112 -5.10 7.71 8.29
CA SER A 112 -6.36 8.20 7.72
C SER A 112 -7.59 7.56 8.35
N ASP A 113 -7.49 6.33 8.84
CA ASP A 113 -8.60 5.63 9.50
C ASP A 113 -8.90 6.20 10.90
N PHE A 114 -7.99 6.98 11.52
CA PHE A 114 -8.33 7.75 12.71
C PHE A 114 -9.36 8.85 12.42
N PHE A 115 -9.41 9.35 11.18
CA PHE A 115 -10.39 10.37 10.75
C PHE A 115 -11.68 9.76 10.22
N TYR A 116 -11.61 8.62 9.52
CA TYR A 116 -12.78 7.96 8.94
C TYR A 116 -13.44 6.93 9.87
N GLY A 117 -12.81 6.61 10.99
CA GLY A 117 -13.16 5.52 11.88
C GLY A 117 -12.35 4.27 11.58
N GLN A 118 -12.03 3.54 12.64
CA GLN A 118 -11.33 2.26 12.55
C GLN A 118 -12.31 1.10 12.58
N GLY A 119 -11.94 0.00 11.92
CA GLY A 119 -12.79 -1.18 11.89
C GLY A 119 -12.01 -2.42 11.39
N PRO A 120 -12.70 -3.54 11.20
CA PRO A 120 -12.09 -4.78 10.69
C PRO A 120 -11.49 -4.63 9.28
N PHE A 121 -11.83 -3.55 8.56
CA PHE A 121 -11.23 -3.18 7.27
C PHE A 121 -9.85 -2.54 7.39
N THR A 122 -9.50 -1.95 8.55
CA THR A 122 -8.23 -1.22 8.73
C THR A 122 -7.00 -2.07 8.41
N PRO A 123 -6.84 -3.32 8.90
CA PRO A 123 -5.71 -4.16 8.54
C PRO A 123 -5.62 -4.44 7.03
N TRP A 124 -6.76 -4.63 6.38
CA TRP A 124 -6.83 -4.82 4.93
C TRP A 124 -6.37 -3.60 4.16
N GLN A 125 -6.78 -2.41 4.60
CA GLN A 125 -6.33 -1.16 3.99
C GLN A 125 -4.84 -0.94 4.19
N MET A 126 -4.31 -1.21 5.39
CA MET A 126 -2.87 -1.16 5.66
C MET A 126 -2.09 -2.08 4.71
N MET A 127 -2.57 -3.32 4.51
CA MET A 127 -1.97 -4.26 3.57
C MET A 127 -2.05 -3.75 2.13
N ALA A 128 -3.23 -3.36 1.66
CA ALA A 128 -3.43 -2.92 0.27
C ALA A 128 -2.60 -1.68 -0.07
N TYR A 129 -2.58 -0.68 0.83
CA TYR A 129 -1.79 0.53 0.66
C TYR A 129 -0.30 0.25 0.77
N GLY A 130 0.10 -0.61 1.71
CA GLY A 130 1.48 -1.09 1.82
C GLY A 130 1.94 -1.80 0.55
N MET A 131 1.10 -2.68 -0.02
CA MET A 131 1.41 -3.36 -1.28
C MET A 131 1.60 -2.38 -2.45
N ALA A 132 0.82 -1.31 -2.53
CA ALA A 132 1.00 -0.28 -3.56
C ALA A 132 2.41 0.32 -3.50
N GLY A 133 2.88 0.68 -2.31
CA GLY A 133 4.23 1.19 -2.08
C GLY A 133 5.33 0.15 -2.31
N LEU A 134 5.11 -1.08 -1.86
CA LEU A 134 6.03 -2.21 -2.06
C LEU A 134 6.27 -2.48 -3.55
N LEU A 135 5.19 -2.63 -4.32
CA LEU A 135 5.25 -2.97 -5.73
C LEU A 135 5.92 -1.86 -6.55
N SER A 136 5.55 -0.61 -6.31
CA SER A 136 6.17 0.51 -6.99
C SER A 136 7.67 0.59 -6.68
N GLY A 137 8.05 0.48 -5.41
CA GLY A 137 9.45 0.45 -5.00
C GLY A 137 10.21 -0.71 -5.63
N PHE A 138 9.63 -1.90 -5.66
CA PHE A 138 10.26 -3.08 -6.24
C PHE A 138 10.49 -2.95 -7.75
N VAL A 139 9.47 -2.52 -8.50
CA VAL A 139 9.54 -2.37 -9.96
C VAL A 139 10.59 -1.33 -10.36
N TYR A 140 10.62 -0.19 -9.68
CA TYR A 140 11.53 0.90 -10.03
C TYR A 140 12.93 0.74 -9.44
N GLN A 141 13.10 0.03 -8.34
CA GLN A 141 14.42 -0.34 -7.82
C GLN A 141 15.17 -1.29 -8.77
N HIS A 142 14.45 -2.18 -9.46
CA HIS A 142 15.03 -3.10 -10.45
C HIS A 142 15.08 -2.53 -11.88
N ASN A 143 14.73 -1.25 -12.06
CA ASN A 143 14.67 -0.58 -13.36
C ASN A 143 13.84 -1.33 -14.42
N TRP A 144 12.78 -2.03 -14.01
CA TRP A 144 11.88 -2.73 -14.95
C TRP A 144 11.06 -1.77 -15.79
N LEU A 145 10.77 -0.59 -15.26
CA LEU A 145 10.04 0.46 -15.96
C LEU A 145 10.84 1.77 -15.92
N PRO A 146 10.79 2.59 -16.99
CA PRO A 146 11.46 3.89 -17.02
C PRO A 146 10.75 4.88 -16.08
N ARG A 147 11.55 5.73 -15.41
CA ARG A 147 11.04 6.82 -14.55
C ARG A 147 10.53 8.00 -15.39
N LYS A 148 9.54 7.75 -16.25
CA LYS A 148 8.83 8.80 -17.00
C LYS A 148 7.45 8.98 -16.41
N ASN A 149 6.98 10.21 -16.22
CA ASN A 149 5.71 10.51 -15.55
C ASN A 149 4.52 9.73 -16.11
N TRP A 150 4.40 9.66 -17.45
CA TRP A 150 3.31 8.93 -18.05
C TRP A 150 3.37 7.41 -17.80
N VAL A 151 4.58 6.82 -17.76
CA VAL A 151 4.77 5.38 -17.46
C VAL A 151 4.46 5.11 -16.00
N MET A 152 4.98 5.95 -15.09
CA MET A 152 4.69 5.86 -13.67
C MET A 152 3.20 6.05 -13.38
N GLY A 153 2.58 7.04 -14.02
CA GLY A 153 1.14 7.28 -13.90
C GLY A 153 0.32 6.09 -14.39
N LEU A 154 0.66 5.53 -15.57
CA LEU A 154 -0.02 4.35 -16.10
C LEU A 154 0.15 3.14 -15.17
N PHE A 155 1.35 2.94 -14.64
CA PHE A 155 1.61 1.91 -13.64
C PHE A 155 0.73 2.09 -12.39
N CYS A 156 0.64 3.33 -11.86
CA CYS A 156 -0.23 3.66 -10.73
C CYS A 156 -1.70 3.35 -11.05
N PHE A 157 -2.18 3.74 -12.23
CA PHE A 157 -3.55 3.46 -12.67
C PHE A 157 -3.82 1.96 -12.73
N VAL A 158 -2.98 1.22 -13.45
CA VAL A 158 -3.15 -0.22 -13.65
C VAL A 158 -3.11 -0.95 -12.29
N CYS A 159 -2.09 -0.69 -11.46
CA CYS A 159 -2.01 -1.31 -10.13
C CYS A 159 -3.21 -0.99 -9.26
N THR A 160 -3.70 0.26 -9.28
CA THR A 160 -4.86 0.65 -8.47
C THR A 160 -6.11 -0.08 -8.93
N VAL A 161 -6.37 -0.14 -10.24
CA VAL A 161 -7.61 -0.73 -10.77
C VAL A 161 -7.60 -2.26 -10.73
N THR A 162 -6.46 -2.89 -11.01
CA THR A 162 -6.40 -4.35 -11.18
C THR A 162 -6.00 -5.12 -9.93
N LEU A 163 -5.29 -4.49 -9.00
CA LEU A 163 -4.76 -5.17 -7.83
C LEU A 163 -5.25 -4.54 -6.51
N ILE A 164 -4.98 -3.26 -6.30
CA ILE A 164 -5.25 -2.62 -5.02
C ILE A 164 -6.76 -2.47 -4.77
N GLY A 165 -7.49 -2.01 -5.78
CA GLY A 165 -8.96 -1.87 -5.71
C GLY A 165 -9.65 -3.20 -5.41
N PRO A 166 -9.44 -4.26 -6.22
CA PRO A 166 -10.03 -5.57 -5.94
C PRO A 166 -9.64 -6.14 -4.57
N LEU A 167 -8.43 -5.85 -4.07
CA LEU A 167 -8.03 -6.24 -2.73
C LEU A 167 -8.84 -5.53 -1.64
N LEU A 168 -9.12 -4.23 -1.83
CA LEU A 168 -10.00 -3.46 -0.95
C LEU A 168 -11.46 -3.92 -1.05
N ASP A 169 -11.94 -4.23 -2.26
CA ASP A 169 -13.27 -4.80 -2.48
C ASP A 169 -13.41 -6.16 -1.78
N THR A 170 -12.35 -6.99 -1.80
CA THR A 170 -12.30 -8.26 -1.06
C THR A 170 -12.48 -8.03 0.45
N SER A 171 -11.90 -6.97 1.01
CA SER A 171 -12.14 -6.62 2.42
C SER A 171 -13.62 -6.33 2.69
N THR A 172 -14.26 -5.62 1.78
CA THR A 172 -15.69 -5.32 1.86
C THR A 172 -16.53 -6.61 1.77
N VAL A 173 -16.16 -7.53 0.88
CA VAL A 173 -16.80 -8.85 0.80
C VAL A 173 -16.71 -9.60 2.14
N THR A 174 -15.53 -9.62 2.76
CA THR A 174 -15.33 -10.33 4.05
C THR A 174 -16.13 -9.74 5.21
N ILE A 175 -16.49 -8.47 5.13
CA ILE A 175 -17.22 -7.76 6.18
C ILE A 175 -18.74 -7.81 5.97
N ILE A 176 -19.19 -7.68 4.71
CA ILE A 176 -20.63 -7.50 4.39
C ILE A 176 -21.27 -8.79 3.91
N ALA A 177 -20.57 -9.66 3.19
CA ALA A 177 -21.15 -10.85 2.62
C ALA A 177 -21.51 -11.87 3.69
N THR A 178 -22.78 -12.24 3.76
CA THR A 178 -23.30 -13.27 4.69
C THR A 178 -22.88 -14.68 4.26
N LYS A 179 -22.68 -14.90 2.96
CA LYS A 179 -22.19 -16.14 2.36
C LYS A 179 -21.23 -15.80 1.22
N PHE A 180 -20.14 -16.55 1.12
CA PHE A 180 -19.14 -16.40 0.04
C PHE A 180 -19.60 -17.17 -1.21
N THR A 181 -20.61 -16.63 -1.89
CA THR A 181 -21.07 -17.11 -3.19
C THR A 181 -20.81 -16.04 -4.24
N TRP A 182 -20.61 -16.45 -5.49
CA TRP A 182 -20.41 -15.51 -6.60
C TRP A 182 -21.54 -14.50 -6.72
N GLU A 183 -22.76 -14.90 -6.40
CA GLU A 183 -23.95 -14.05 -6.41
C GLU A 183 -23.85 -12.88 -5.41
N ASN A 184 -23.23 -13.11 -4.24
CA ASN A 184 -23.05 -12.10 -3.20
C ASN A 184 -21.77 -11.27 -3.40
N MET A 185 -20.75 -11.82 -4.03
CA MET A 185 -19.45 -11.17 -4.21
C MET A 185 -19.44 -10.24 -5.43
N LEU A 186 -20.00 -10.71 -6.55
CA LEU A 186 -19.96 -9.99 -7.82
C LEU A 186 -20.53 -8.56 -7.77
N PRO A 187 -21.68 -8.30 -7.11
CA PRO A 187 -22.20 -6.94 -6.98
C PRO A 187 -21.24 -5.99 -6.26
N ILE A 188 -20.49 -6.48 -5.27
CA ILE A 188 -19.52 -5.66 -4.52
C ILE A 188 -18.37 -5.25 -5.44
N TYR A 189 -17.79 -6.17 -6.21
CA TYR A 189 -16.73 -5.85 -7.17
C TYR A 189 -17.22 -4.93 -8.30
N ILE A 190 -18.44 -5.15 -8.79
CA ILE A 190 -19.03 -4.27 -9.83
C ILE A 190 -19.22 -2.85 -9.28
N SER A 191 -19.72 -2.72 -8.06
CA SER A 191 -19.93 -1.40 -7.43
C SER A 191 -18.60 -0.71 -7.04
N GLY A 192 -17.57 -1.48 -6.71
CA GLY A 192 -16.22 -0.99 -6.40
C GLY A 192 -15.45 -0.54 -7.64
N PHE A 193 -15.71 -1.14 -8.81
CA PHE A 193 -14.94 -0.86 -10.04
C PHE A 193 -14.91 0.64 -10.44
N PRO A 194 -16.03 1.38 -10.47
CA PRO A 194 -15.99 2.83 -10.76
C PRO A 194 -15.17 3.63 -9.75
N VAL A 195 -15.20 3.23 -8.47
CA VAL A 195 -14.40 3.84 -7.40
C VAL A 195 -12.90 3.60 -7.67
N ASN A 196 -12.54 2.36 -8.02
CA ASN A 196 -11.16 1.99 -8.32
C ASN A 196 -10.63 2.72 -9.56
N VAL A 197 -11.45 2.84 -10.61
CA VAL A 197 -11.11 3.63 -11.81
C VAL A 197 -10.94 5.11 -11.47
N SER A 198 -11.81 5.69 -10.66
CA SER A 198 -11.71 7.09 -10.22
C SER A 198 -10.41 7.34 -9.44
N GLN A 199 -10.08 6.48 -8.48
CA GLN A 199 -8.84 6.57 -7.71
C GLN A 199 -7.60 6.36 -8.58
N GLY A 200 -7.64 5.40 -9.49
CA GLY A 200 -6.58 5.15 -10.47
C GLY A 200 -6.34 6.35 -11.38
N THR A 201 -7.43 6.95 -11.89
CA THR A 201 -7.35 8.16 -12.74
C THR A 201 -6.77 9.33 -11.98
N CYS A 202 -7.19 9.58 -10.74
CA CYS A 202 -6.60 10.60 -9.91
C CYS A 202 -5.11 10.39 -9.70
N SER A 203 -4.71 9.15 -9.41
CA SER A 203 -3.30 8.80 -9.21
C SER A 203 -2.49 8.97 -10.50
N PHE A 204 -3.04 8.56 -11.65
CA PHE A 204 -2.43 8.80 -12.96
C PHE A 204 -2.17 10.29 -13.20
N LEU A 205 -3.21 11.12 -13.07
CA LEU A 205 -3.12 12.56 -13.30
C LEU A 205 -2.14 13.23 -12.33
N THR A 206 -2.16 12.84 -11.07
CA THR A 206 -1.24 13.38 -10.05
C THR A 206 0.21 13.07 -10.42
N VAL A 207 0.52 11.83 -10.79
CA VAL A 207 1.88 11.45 -11.20
C VAL A 207 2.28 12.11 -12.52
N LEU A 208 1.34 12.21 -13.48
CA LEU A 208 1.61 12.84 -14.77
C LEU A 208 1.99 14.32 -14.61
N LEU A 209 1.27 15.06 -13.75
CA LEU A 209 1.45 16.49 -13.57
C LEU A 209 2.56 16.85 -12.58
N PHE A 210 2.72 16.07 -11.52
CA PHE A 210 3.59 16.41 -10.38
C PHE A 210 4.69 15.37 -10.10
N GLY A 211 4.74 14.25 -10.83
CA GLY A 211 5.65 13.15 -10.55
C GLY A 211 7.12 13.57 -10.50
N ASP A 212 7.63 14.24 -11.54
CA ASP A 212 9.02 14.71 -11.59
C ASP A 212 9.33 15.69 -10.47
N ALA A 213 8.44 16.68 -10.24
CA ALA A 213 8.63 17.70 -9.21
C ALA A 213 8.66 17.10 -7.78
N ILE A 214 7.84 16.08 -7.54
CA ILE A 214 7.82 15.38 -6.25
C ILE A 214 9.07 14.51 -6.12
N LEU A 215 9.40 13.70 -7.13
CA LEU A 215 10.57 12.82 -7.09
C LEU A 215 11.88 13.59 -6.96
N GLU A 216 12.04 14.71 -7.67
CA GLU A 216 13.22 15.57 -7.52
C GLU A 216 13.43 16.03 -6.08
N LYS A 217 12.34 16.45 -5.41
CA LYS A 217 12.40 16.84 -4.01
C LYS A 217 12.70 15.66 -3.09
N LEU A 218 12.09 14.50 -3.32
CA LEU A 218 12.31 13.30 -2.52
C LEU A 218 13.75 12.77 -2.70
N ASP A 219 14.25 12.74 -3.95
CA ASP A 219 15.63 12.33 -4.25
C ASP A 219 16.65 13.31 -3.64
N ARG A 220 16.33 14.62 -3.65
CA ARG A 220 17.17 15.62 -2.97
C ARG A 220 17.23 15.39 -1.46
N VAL A 221 16.11 15.13 -0.81
CA VAL A 221 16.05 14.80 0.62
C VAL A 221 16.87 13.54 0.90
N LYS A 222 16.70 12.50 0.07
CA LYS A 222 17.45 11.25 0.18
C LYS A 222 18.96 11.47 0.13
N THR A 223 19.43 12.26 -0.85
CA THR A 223 20.87 12.53 -1.07
C THR A 223 21.42 13.45 0.03
N GLN A 224 20.70 14.51 0.38
CA GLN A 224 21.14 15.49 1.38
C GLN A 224 21.33 14.88 2.77
N TYR A 225 20.53 13.88 3.11
CA TYR A 225 20.59 13.24 4.42
C TYR A 225 21.29 11.88 4.39
N GLY A 226 21.85 11.43 3.26
CA GLY A 226 22.54 10.13 3.11
C GLY A 226 21.63 8.98 3.56
N MET A 227 20.36 9.03 3.17
CA MET A 227 19.38 8.03 3.59
C MET A 227 19.37 6.86 2.63
N MET A 228 19.23 5.65 3.17
CA MET A 228 19.08 4.41 2.40
C MET A 228 20.29 4.04 1.52
N GLU A 229 21.45 4.59 1.81
CA GLU A 229 22.71 4.04 1.33
C GLU A 229 22.89 2.69 2.02
N THR A 230 22.90 1.63 1.25
CA THR A 230 23.38 0.34 1.74
C THR A 230 24.86 0.51 2.00
N ASP A 231 25.34 0.16 3.19
CA ASP A 231 26.76 -0.02 3.49
C ASP A 231 27.37 -1.05 2.52
N SER A 232 27.66 -0.65 1.29
CA SER A 232 28.38 -1.44 0.32
C SER A 232 29.85 -1.01 0.19
N ASP A 233 30.29 -0.03 1.00
CA ASP A 233 31.67 0.44 1.02
C ASP A 233 32.29 0.30 2.42
N GLY A 234 32.18 -0.89 2.97
CA GLY A 234 32.80 -1.27 4.23
C GLY A 234 33.51 -2.61 4.07
N VAL A 235 34.64 -2.63 3.39
CA VAL A 235 35.97 -3.25 3.58
C VAL A 235 36.66 -3.31 2.27
#